data_03a5e33f095655bea1d89d183b6b655b
#
_entry.id   03a5e33f095655bea1d89d183b6b655b
#
_cell.length_a   1.000
_cell.length_b   1.000
_cell.length_c   1.000
_cell.angle_alpha   90.00
_cell.angle_beta   90.00
_cell.angle_gamma   90.00
#
_symmetry.space_group_name_H-M   'P 1'
#
loop_
_entity.id
_entity.type
_entity.pdbx_description
1 polymer ?
#
loop_
_entity_poly.entity_id
_entity_poly.type
_entity_poly.pdbx_seq_one_letter_code
_entity_poly.pdbx_strand_id
1 'polypeptide(L)'
;MKDPADLRFLLTIHDSPSLLAAARKLGLTPSAVTQRLQQLERHLGVRLVERSSRQLRFTDEGDMLCARGATLIGQFDALLDDLHQRRGGFVGKLRINAPFGFGRRHIAGCVAAFQQLHPEVDIALTLSDQPLVELTERFDVVIHIGRLGVSNLIAHAIAPNARFVCAAPSFVAQHGLPDDPAALAALPCIALRENNEDVTLWQFNKGRTRQSVRVAPKLSCNDGEVIRGWGVAGRGVIVRSEWDVARDLASGALVRLLPAWKLPDANVVALTHQRTGLPLRIRVFLDYLKTQFRPLPPWRRPG
;
A
#
# COMPACT_ATOMS: atom_id res chain seq x y z
N MET A 1 22.02 25.56 -6.06
CA MET A 1 21.92 24.15 -5.66
C MET A 1 23.17 23.44 -6.14
N LYS A 2 24.07 23.06 -5.21
CA LYS A 2 25.37 22.48 -5.55
C LYS A 2 25.56 21.07 -4.98
N ASP A 3 24.62 20.61 -4.14
CA ASP A 3 24.76 19.39 -3.34
C ASP A 3 23.46 18.57 -3.39
N PRO A 4 23.51 17.23 -3.51
CA PRO A 4 22.38 16.34 -3.30
C PRO A 4 21.63 16.60 -1.97
N ALA A 5 22.33 17.10 -0.94
CA ALA A 5 21.73 17.47 0.34
C ALA A 5 20.69 18.62 0.23
N ASP A 6 20.81 19.49 -0.76
CA ASP A 6 19.83 20.54 -1.00
C ASP A 6 18.54 19.99 -1.59
N LEU A 7 18.64 18.99 -2.48
CA LEU A 7 17.46 18.28 -3.01
C LEU A 7 16.77 17.49 -1.91
N ARG A 8 17.52 16.76 -1.07
CA ARG A 8 16.95 16.01 0.06
C ARG A 8 16.24 16.94 1.05
N PHE A 9 16.82 18.10 1.32
CA PHE A 9 16.22 19.14 2.16
C PHE A 9 14.89 19.61 1.57
N LEU A 10 14.85 19.95 0.29
CA LEU A 10 13.63 20.42 -0.39
C LEU A 10 12.56 19.33 -0.42
N LEU A 11 12.91 18.08 -0.74
CA LEU A 11 12.00 16.94 -0.70
C LEU A 11 11.42 16.70 0.69
N THR A 12 12.24 16.87 1.76
CA THR A 12 11.73 16.74 3.14
C THR A 12 10.70 17.83 3.48
N ILE A 13 10.87 19.05 2.94
CA ILE A 13 9.88 20.13 3.10
C ILE A 13 8.62 19.77 2.33
N HIS A 14 8.74 19.33 1.08
CA HIS A 14 7.62 18.94 0.23
C HIS A 14 6.76 17.83 0.87
N ASP A 15 7.40 16.82 1.47
CA ASP A 15 6.77 15.70 2.17
C ASP A 15 6.26 16.05 3.58
N SER A 16 6.16 17.31 3.91
CA SER A 16 5.74 17.76 5.25
C SER A 16 4.54 18.69 5.18
N PRO A 17 3.55 18.56 6.10
CA PRO A 17 2.36 19.39 6.08
C PRO A 17 2.64 20.88 6.44
N SER A 18 3.84 21.17 6.97
CA SER A 18 4.26 22.52 7.34
C SER A 18 5.78 22.60 7.49
N LEU A 19 6.34 23.83 7.43
CA LEU A 19 7.76 24.07 7.71
C LEU A 19 8.17 23.64 9.14
N LEU A 20 7.26 23.75 10.11
CA LEU A 20 7.49 23.25 11.48
C LEU A 20 7.65 21.72 11.51
N ALA A 21 6.81 21.02 10.77
CA ALA A 21 6.91 19.56 10.65
C ALA A 21 8.19 19.14 9.91
N ALA A 22 8.56 19.86 8.85
CA ALA A 22 9.83 19.66 8.15
C ALA A 22 11.04 19.90 9.08
N ALA A 23 11.00 20.95 9.88
CA ALA A 23 12.07 21.28 10.83
C ALA A 23 12.30 20.13 11.83
N ARG A 24 11.24 19.56 12.39
CA ARG A 24 11.31 18.39 13.27
C ARG A 24 11.96 17.18 12.59
N LYS A 25 11.56 16.88 11.33
CA LYS A 25 12.14 15.78 10.56
C LYS A 25 13.63 15.98 10.25
N LEU A 26 14.03 17.24 10.03
CA LEU A 26 15.41 17.61 9.71
C LEU A 26 16.31 17.78 10.93
N GLY A 27 15.74 17.76 12.15
CA GLY A 27 16.49 18.07 13.37
C GLY A 27 16.97 19.52 13.44
N LEU A 28 16.23 20.46 12.79
CA LEU A 28 16.55 21.87 12.69
C LEU A 28 15.50 22.73 13.39
N THR A 29 15.84 24.00 13.65
CA THR A 29 14.86 24.99 14.08
C THR A 29 14.02 25.49 12.88
N PRO A 30 12.75 25.90 13.09
CA PRO A 30 11.93 26.44 11.99
C PRO A 30 12.58 27.66 11.28
N SER A 31 13.30 28.49 12.02
CA SER A 31 14.06 29.63 11.46
C SER A 31 15.20 29.15 10.55
N ALA A 32 15.94 28.13 10.95
CA ALA A 32 17.01 27.55 10.14
C ALA A 32 16.49 26.93 8.82
N VAL A 33 15.34 26.24 8.88
CA VAL A 33 14.67 25.72 7.68
C VAL A 33 14.27 26.86 6.75
N THR A 34 13.65 27.92 7.28
CA THR A 34 13.24 29.08 6.49
C THR A 34 14.46 29.78 5.86
N GLN A 35 15.53 30.00 6.60
CA GLN A 35 16.74 30.61 6.08
C GLN A 35 17.39 29.77 4.98
N ARG A 36 17.50 28.46 5.19
CA ARG A 36 18.07 27.55 4.19
C ARG A 36 17.22 27.48 2.92
N LEU A 37 15.88 27.48 3.04
CA LEU A 37 14.99 27.54 1.90
C LEU A 37 15.17 28.84 1.11
N GLN A 38 15.19 29.99 1.78
CA GLN A 38 15.43 31.29 1.14
C GLN A 38 16.80 31.39 0.48
N GLN A 39 17.82 30.75 1.06
CA GLN A 39 19.15 30.69 0.45
C GLN A 39 19.14 29.83 -0.81
N LEU A 40 18.39 28.72 -0.81
CA LEU A 40 18.23 27.86 -1.98
C LEU A 40 17.49 28.60 -3.11
N GLU A 41 16.38 29.27 -2.79
CA GLU A 41 15.61 30.10 -3.74
C GLU A 41 16.46 31.22 -4.36
N ARG A 42 17.26 31.91 -3.54
CA ARG A 42 18.19 32.95 -4.04
C ARG A 42 19.25 32.38 -4.99
N HIS A 43 19.77 31.17 -4.69
CA HIS A 43 20.75 30.51 -5.54
C HIS A 43 20.19 30.06 -6.90
N LEU A 44 18.91 29.67 -6.90
CA LEU A 44 18.21 29.21 -8.11
C LEU A 44 17.59 30.38 -8.89
N GLY A 45 17.44 31.54 -8.28
CA GLY A 45 16.79 32.70 -8.88
C GLY A 45 15.27 32.58 -9.01
N VAL A 46 14.68 31.54 -8.40
CA VAL A 46 13.23 31.27 -8.45
C VAL A 46 12.69 30.99 -7.06
N ARG A 47 11.41 31.26 -6.85
CA ARG A 47 10.71 30.86 -5.63
C ARG A 47 10.24 29.42 -5.79
N LEU A 48 10.36 28.65 -4.70
CA LEU A 48 9.92 27.27 -4.64
C LEU A 48 8.68 27.09 -3.76
N VAL A 49 8.44 28.03 -2.83
CA VAL A 49 7.30 27.99 -1.90
C VAL A 49 6.59 29.34 -1.87
N GLU A 50 5.25 29.32 -1.87
CA GLU A 50 4.40 30.50 -1.77
C GLU A 50 4.46 31.14 -0.38
N ARG A 51 4.58 32.48 -0.33
CA ARG A 51 4.72 33.22 0.94
C ARG A 51 3.40 33.55 1.64
N SER A 52 2.27 33.41 0.97
CA SER A 52 0.99 33.99 1.41
C SER A 52 0.00 33.01 1.99
N SER A 53 0.28 31.70 1.99
CA SER A 53 -0.67 30.69 2.44
C SER A 53 -0.47 30.31 3.90
N ARG A 54 -1.57 30.17 4.65
CA ARG A 54 -1.58 29.52 5.97
C ARG A 54 -1.15 28.05 5.91
N GLN A 55 -1.09 27.49 4.72
CA GLN A 55 -0.64 26.14 4.41
C GLN A 55 0.62 26.22 3.54
N LEU A 56 1.52 25.25 3.72
CA LEU A 56 2.71 25.10 2.88
C LEU A 56 2.27 24.72 1.47
N ARG A 57 2.52 25.59 0.49
CA ARG A 57 2.27 25.34 -0.93
C ARG A 57 3.52 25.59 -1.72
N PHE A 58 3.79 24.70 -2.65
CA PHE A 58 4.88 24.83 -3.60
C PHE A 58 4.44 25.64 -4.82
N THR A 59 5.38 26.27 -5.50
CA THR A 59 5.19 26.86 -6.83
C THR A 59 5.34 25.78 -7.88
N ASP A 60 4.93 26.06 -9.14
CA ASP A 60 5.10 25.12 -10.26
C ASP A 60 6.58 24.74 -10.45
N GLU A 61 7.52 25.69 -10.25
CA GLU A 61 8.95 25.45 -10.26
C GLU A 61 9.39 24.57 -9.10
N GLY A 62 8.80 24.77 -7.92
CA GLY A 62 9.04 23.96 -6.74
C GLY A 62 8.60 22.53 -6.92
N ASP A 63 7.38 22.30 -7.41
CA ASP A 63 6.83 20.97 -7.69
C ASP A 63 7.63 20.25 -8.79
N MET A 64 7.97 20.95 -9.87
CA MET A 64 8.84 20.42 -10.93
C MET A 64 10.20 19.99 -10.37
N LEU A 65 10.82 20.85 -9.54
CA LEU A 65 12.12 20.56 -8.95
C LEU A 65 12.04 19.38 -7.97
N CYS A 66 10.98 19.26 -7.18
CA CYS A 66 10.73 18.12 -6.30
C CYS A 66 10.56 16.83 -7.10
N ALA A 67 9.71 16.81 -8.13
CA ALA A 67 9.45 15.64 -8.95
C ALA A 67 10.73 15.11 -9.65
N ARG A 68 11.48 16.02 -10.31
CA ARG A 68 12.75 15.65 -10.97
C ARG A 68 13.86 15.38 -9.96
N GLY A 69 13.90 16.14 -8.88
CA GLY A 69 14.88 15.98 -7.80
C GLY A 69 14.77 14.64 -7.09
N ALA A 70 13.55 14.15 -6.85
CA ALA A 70 13.34 12.82 -6.30
C ALA A 70 13.94 11.71 -7.18
N THR A 71 13.81 11.85 -8.51
CA THR A 71 14.41 10.92 -9.47
C THR A 71 15.95 10.95 -9.41
N LEU A 72 16.56 12.15 -9.40
CA LEU A 72 18.00 12.30 -9.32
C LEU A 72 18.60 11.76 -8.02
N ILE A 73 17.94 12.04 -6.88
CA ILE A 73 18.36 11.50 -5.58
C ILE A 73 18.27 9.98 -5.58
N GLY A 74 17.22 9.40 -6.17
CA GLY A 74 17.13 7.95 -6.30
C GLY A 74 18.24 7.32 -7.14
N GLN A 75 18.64 7.97 -8.24
CA GLN A 75 19.78 7.54 -9.08
C GLN A 75 21.11 7.66 -8.35
N PHE A 76 21.29 8.74 -7.60
CA PHE A 76 22.49 8.95 -6.78
C PHE A 76 22.60 7.89 -5.68
N ASP A 77 21.49 7.58 -4.99
CA ASP A 77 21.46 6.52 -3.98
C ASP A 77 21.76 5.15 -4.58
N ALA A 78 21.20 4.85 -5.76
CA ALA A 78 21.47 3.60 -6.48
C ALA A 78 22.95 3.48 -6.84
N LEU A 79 23.60 4.58 -7.27
CA LEU A 79 25.04 4.58 -7.56
C LEU A 79 25.88 4.30 -6.30
N LEU A 80 25.52 4.88 -5.16
CA LEU A 80 26.18 4.61 -3.89
C LEU A 80 25.96 3.14 -3.45
N ASP A 81 24.76 2.61 -3.61
CA ASP A 81 24.46 1.21 -3.33
C ASP A 81 25.32 0.27 -4.20
N ASP A 82 25.48 0.56 -5.51
CA ASP A 82 26.33 -0.21 -6.41
C ASP A 82 27.81 -0.19 -5.97
N LEU A 83 28.30 0.94 -5.44
CA LEU A 83 29.64 1.04 -4.87
C LEU A 83 29.79 0.22 -3.57
N HIS A 84 28.78 0.27 -2.69
CA HIS A 84 28.77 -0.52 -1.46
C HIS A 84 28.67 -2.01 -1.74
N GLN A 85 27.94 -2.43 -2.78
CA GLN A 85 27.85 -3.83 -3.20
C GLN A 85 29.23 -4.42 -3.50
N ARG A 86 30.13 -3.65 -4.12
CA ARG A 86 31.52 -4.08 -4.41
C ARG A 86 32.34 -4.33 -3.14
N ARG A 87 31.87 -3.84 -1.98
CA ARG A 87 32.50 -4.03 -0.65
C ARG A 87 31.79 -5.08 0.21
N GLY A 88 30.80 -5.83 -0.36
CA GLY A 88 30.17 -6.98 0.30
C GLY A 88 28.86 -6.72 1.07
N GLY A 89 28.24 -5.55 0.89
CA GLY A 89 26.95 -5.25 1.54
C GLY A 89 26.21 -4.09 0.89
N PHE A 90 24.92 -3.95 1.20
CA PHE A 90 24.16 -2.75 0.87
C PHE A 90 23.58 -2.17 2.16
N VAL A 91 23.63 -0.86 2.27
CA VAL A 91 23.24 -0.09 3.46
C VAL A 91 22.12 0.89 3.11
N GLY A 92 21.50 1.46 4.12
CA GLY A 92 20.56 2.55 3.97
C GLY A 92 19.14 2.19 4.39
N LYS A 93 18.21 3.12 4.16
CA LYS A 93 16.85 3.02 4.65
C LYS A 93 15.91 2.43 3.58
N LEU A 94 15.08 1.48 3.99
CA LEU A 94 14.01 0.89 3.19
C LEU A 94 12.66 1.20 3.85
N ARG A 95 11.84 2.01 3.19
CA ARG A 95 10.52 2.41 3.67
C ARG A 95 9.46 1.60 2.94
N ILE A 96 8.70 0.82 3.69
CA ILE A 96 7.69 -0.09 3.16
C ILE A 96 6.33 0.33 3.70
N ASN A 97 5.33 0.38 2.82
CA ASN A 97 3.93 0.48 3.21
C ASN A 97 3.18 -0.81 2.87
N ALA A 98 2.24 -1.20 3.71
CA ALA A 98 1.36 -2.34 3.46
C ALA A 98 -0.03 -2.10 4.09
N PRO A 99 -1.12 -2.70 3.53
CA PRO A 99 -2.44 -2.68 4.14
C PRO A 99 -2.43 -3.32 5.54
N PHE A 100 -3.25 -2.80 6.46
CA PHE A 100 -3.25 -3.21 7.88
C PHE A 100 -3.18 -4.73 8.10
N GLY A 101 -4.20 -5.47 7.70
CA GLY A 101 -4.30 -6.91 7.97
C GLY A 101 -3.24 -7.73 7.24
N PHE A 102 -3.01 -7.45 5.96
CA PHE A 102 -1.99 -8.15 5.16
C PHE A 102 -0.58 -7.84 5.66
N GLY A 103 -0.34 -6.58 5.99
CA GLY A 103 0.93 -6.13 6.55
C GLY A 103 1.27 -6.84 7.86
N ARG A 104 0.31 -6.90 8.80
CA ARG A 104 0.50 -7.62 10.07
C ARG A 104 0.75 -9.11 9.87
N ARG A 105 -0.06 -9.77 9.03
CA ARG A 105 -0.05 -11.23 8.90
C ARG A 105 1.08 -11.77 8.03
N HIS A 106 1.45 -11.05 6.97
CA HIS A 106 2.34 -11.58 5.94
C HIS A 106 3.61 -10.77 5.70
N ILE A 107 3.57 -9.43 5.85
CA ILE A 107 4.72 -8.59 5.53
C ILE A 107 5.63 -8.38 6.74
N ALA A 108 5.09 -8.20 7.94
CA ALA A 108 5.89 -7.92 9.13
C ALA A 108 6.93 -9.01 9.42
N GLY A 109 6.53 -10.29 9.32
CA GLY A 109 7.47 -11.41 9.47
C GLY A 109 8.55 -11.44 8.39
N CYS A 110 8.19 -11.16 7.12
CA CYS A 110 9.14 -11.09 6.02
C CYS A 110 10.14 -9.94 6.22
N VAL A 111 9.68 -8.79 6.69
CA VAL A 111 10.52 -7.63 6.98
C VAL A 111 11.52 -7.93 8.09
N ALA A 112 11.07 -8.55 9.19
CA ALA A 112 11.94 -8.92 10.30
C ALA A 112 13.01 -9.94 9.87
N ALA A 113 12.63 -10.97 9.12
CA ALA A 113 13.56 -11.96 8.63
C ALA A 113 14.55 -11.39 7.59
N PHE A 114 14.09 -10.48 6.72
CA PHE A 114 14.97 -9.81 5.78
C PHE A 114 15.98 -8.91 6.48
N GLN A 115 15.60 -8.20 7.53
CA GLN A 115 16.50 -7.36 8.34
C GLN A 115 17.57 -8.20 9.04
N GLN A 116 17.24 -9.41 9.52
CA GLN A 116 18.22 -10.33 10.09
C GLN A 116 19.26 -10.81 9.06
N LEU A 117 18.84 -11.00 7.80
CA LEU A 117 19.75 -11.38 6.70
C LEU A 117 20.62 -10.20 6.25
N HIS A 118 20.15 -8.97 6.46
CA HIS A 118 20.78 -7.73 6.00
C HIS A 118 20.79 -6.69 7.12
N PRO A 119 21.61 -6.88 8.17
CA PRO A 119 21.59 -6.05 9.39
C PRO A 119 21.96 -4.58 9.16
N GLU A 120 22.66 -4.29 8.06
CA GLU A 120 23.04 -2.92 7.66
C GLU A 120 21.89 -2.12 7.02
N VAL A 121 20.71 -2.72 6.84
CA VAL A 121 19.55 -2.04 6.27
C VAL A 121 18.59 -1.62 7.37
N ASP A 122 18.37 -0.31 7.48
CA ASP A 122 17.31 0.25 8.31
C ASP A 122 15.96 0.08 7.65
N ILE A 123 15.03 -0.66 8.24
CA ILE A 123 13.71 -0.90 7.65
C ILE A 123 12.62 -0.23 8.48
N ALA A 124 11.80 0.57 7.81
CA ALA A 124 10.60 1.16 8.38
C ALA A 124 9.36 0.61 7.68
N LEU A 125 8.56 -0.18 8.40
CA LEU A 125 7.27 -0.68 7.93
C LEU A 125 6.15 0.20 8.49
N THR A 126 5.33 0.75 7.60
CA THR A 126 4.12 1.50 7.95
C THR A 126 2.90 0.73 7.45
N LEU A 127 1.91 0.56 8.30
CA LEU A 127 0.64 -0.05 7.95
C LEU A 127 -0.41 1.04 7.81
N SER A 128 -1.15 1.06 6.69
CA SER A 128 -2.19 2.07 6.46
C SER A 128 -3.24 1.60 5.45
N ASP A 129 -4.38 2.29 5.42
CA ASP A 129 -5.45 2.19 4.42
C ASP A 129 -5.51 3.44 3.52
N GLN A 130 -4.46 4.26 3.55
CA GLN A 130 -4.41 5.50 2.76
C GLN A 130 -4.43 5.22 1.25
N PRO A 131 -5.03 6.13 0.46
CA PRO A 131 -5.03 6.02 -0.99
C PRO A 131 -3.62 5.92 -1.57
N LEU A 132 -3.47 5.09 -2.60
CA LEU A 132 -2.18 4.81 -3.24
C LEU A 132 -1.42 6.07 -3.66
N VAL A 133 -2.13 7.09 -4.15
CA VAL A 133 -1.55 8.37 -4.60
C VAL A 133 -0.78 9.07 -3.47
N GLU A 134 -1.27 9.00 -2.22
CA GLU A 134 -0.62 9.61 -1.06
C GLU A 134 0.59 8.83 -0.55
N LEU A 135 0.69 7.55 -0.92
CA LEU A 135 1.73 6.64 -0.41
C LEU A 135 2.99 6.67 -1.27
N THR A 136 2.84 6.89 -2.58
CA THR A 136 3.90 6.66 -3.55
C THR A 136 5.11 7.56 -3.39
N GLU A 137 4.95 8.78 -2.87
CA GLU A 137 6.07 9.71 -2.66
C GLU A 137 6.83 9.47 -1.36
N ARG A 138 6.22 8.71 -0.43
CA ARG A 138 6.74 8.53 0.93
C ARG A 138 7.48 7.21 1.14
N PHE A 139 7.19 6.20 0.30
CA PHE A 139 7.65 4.83 0.49
C PHE A 139 8.45 4.33 -0.72
N ASP A 140 9.45 3.52 -0.45
CA ASP A 140 10.27 2.89 -1.49
C ASP A 140 9.54 1.68 -2.11
N VAL A 141 8.74 0.98 -1.30
CA VAL A 141 7.89 -0.15 -1.70
C VAL A 141 6.51 0.00 -1.09
N VAL A 142 5.46 -0.07 -1.90
CA VAL A 142 4.07 -0.09 -1.46
C VAL A 142 3.45 -1.43 -1.83
N ILE A 143 3.01 -2.20 -0.83
CA ILE A 143 2.24 -3.43 -1.05
C ILE A 143 0.80 -3.04 -1.33
N HIS A 144 0.28 -3.50 -2.46
CA HIS A 144 -1.09 -3.21 -2.89
C HIS A 144 -1.84 -4.50 -3.21
N ILE A 145 -3.14 -4.52 -2.93
CA ILE A 145 -4.02 -5.66 -3.17
C ILE A 145 -5.24 -5.17 -3.94
N GLY A 146 -5.42 -5.68 -5.15
CA GLY A 146 -6.55 -5.33 -5.98
C GLY A 146 -6.15 -4.67 -7.29
N ARG A 147 -7.13 -3.97 -7.89
CA ARG A 147 -6.93 -3.31 -9.18
C ARG A 147 -6.10 -2.05 -9.00
N LEU A 148 -5.16 -1.87 -9.88
CA LEU A 148 -4.41 -0.62 -9.99
C LEU A 148 -5.18 0.30 -10.94
N GLY A 149 -5.41 1.54 -10.51
CA GLY A 149 -5.78 2.61 -11.41
C GLY A 149 -4.63 2.98 -12.35
N VAL A 150 -4.83 3.99 -13.18
CA VAL A 150 -3.75 4.55 -14.01
C VAL A 150 -2.70 5.15 -13.07
N SER A 151 -1.48 4.62 -13.12
CA SER A 151 -0.37 5.10 -12.30
C SER A 151 0.96 4.93 -13.04
N ASN A 152 1.93 5.77 -12.71
CA ASN A 152 3.30 5.69 -13.24
C ASN A 152 4.20 4.72 -12.45
N LEU A 153 3.60 3.84 -11.64
CA LEU A 153 4.33 2.91 -10.79
C LEU A 153 4.60 1.60 -11.51
N ILE A 154 5.72 0.98 -11.18
CA ILE A 154 6.05 -0.37 -11.63
C ILE A 154 5.43 -1.38 -10.66
N ALA A 155 4.57 -2.26 -11.17
CA ALA A 155 3.98 -3.32 -10.41
C ALA A 155 4.81 -4.61 -10.51
N HIS A 156 5.28 -5.10 -9.36
CA HIS A 156 5.96 -6.38 -9.22
C HIS A 156 4.98 -7.40 -8.66
N ALA A 157 4.63 -8.43 -9.42
CA ALA A 157 3.73 -9.50 -8.96
C ALA A 157 4.37 -10.26 -7.78
N ILE A 158 3.64 -10.34 -6.66
CA ILE A 158 4.06 -11.04 -5.44
C ILE A 158 3.30 -12.36 -5.30
N ALA A 159 1.95 -12.31 -5.25
CA ALA A 159 1.15 -13.51 -5.07
C ALA A 159 -0.24 -13.39 -5.73
N PRO A 160 -0.77 -14.51 -6.27
CA PRO A 160 -2.18 -14.57 -6.65
C PRO A 160 -3.06 -14.51 -5.40
N ASN A 161 -4.17 -13.78 -5.47
CA ASN A 161 -5.16 -13.70 -4.42
C ASN A 161 -6.55 -13.47 -5.04
N ALA A 162 -7.51 -14.27 -4.63
CA ALA A 162 -8.91 -14.11 -5.00
C ALA A 162 -9.68 -13.33 -3.94
N ARG A 163 -10.92 -12.93 -4.26
CA ARG A 163 -11.91 -12.44 -3.29
C ARG A 163 -13.07 -13.41 -3.24
N PHE A 164 -13.62 -13.62 -2.04
CA PHE A 164 -14.76 -14.49 -1.82
C PHE A 164 -15.89 -13.74 -1.10
N VAL A 165 -17.10 -14.09 -1.46
CA VAL A 165 -18.31 -13.73 -0.69
C VAL A 165 -18.49 -14.81 0.35
N CYS A 166 -18.58 -14.43 1.61
CA CYS A 166 -18.64 -15.37 2.73
C CYS A 166 -19.66 -14.91 3.77
N ALA A 167 -20.19 -15.87 4.52
CA ALA A 167 -20.99 -15.63 5.72
C ALA A 167 -20.74 -16.77 6.73
N ALA A 168 -21.10 -16.56 8.00
CA ALA A 168 -21.09 -17.63 9.00
C ALA A 168 -22.21 -18.66 8.71
N PRO A 169 -22.03 -19.94 9.08
CA PRO A 169 -23.09 -20.95 8.98
C PRO A 169 -24.40 -20.53 9.68
N SER A 170 -24.30 -19.87 10.82
CA SER A 170 -25.46 -19.35 11.56
C SER A 170 -26.25 -18.31 10.78
N PHE A 171 -25.56 -17.44 10.03
CA PHE A 171 -26.21 -16.48 9.14
C PHE A 171 -26.94 -17.18 8.00
N VAL A 172 -26.29 -18.18 7.39
CA VAL A 172 -26.89 -18.98 6.30
C VAL A 172 -28.14 -19.77 6.80
N ALA A 173 -28.07 -20.32 7.99
CA ALA A 173 -29.22 -21.02 8.59
C ALA A 173 -30.41 -20.09 8.80
N GLN A 174 -30.18 -18.81 9.08
CA GLN A 174 -31.23 -17.82 9.31
C GLN A 174 -31.77 -17.21 8.01
N HIS A 175 -30.94 -16.96 7.01
CA HIS A 175 -31.28 -16.17 5.82
C HIS A 175 -31.32 -16.98 4.51
N GLY A 176 -30.85 -18.24 4.54
CA GLY A 176 -30.69 -19.07 3.35
C GLY A 176 -29.45 -18.77 2.56
N LEU A 177 -29.20 -19.59 1.54
CA LEU A 177 -28.11 -19.38 0.57
C LEU A 177 -28.66 -18.55 -0.60
N PRO A 178 -27.93 -17.49 -1.03
CA PRO A 178 -28.30 -16.77 -2.24
C PRO A 178 -28.05 -17.64 -3.48
N ASP A 179 -29.01 -17.72 -4.39
CA ASP A 179 -28.89 -18.48 -5.65
C ASP A 179 -28.08 -17.73 -6.71
N ASP A 180 -28.14 -16.40 -6.66
CA ASP A 180 -27.45 -15.52 -7.58
C ASP A 180 -26.98 -14.23 -6.88
N PRO A 181 -26.10 -13.42 -7.52
CA PRO A 181 -25.64 -12.17 -6.94
C PRO A 181 -26.75 -11.16 -6.63
N ALA A 182 -27.87 -11.12 -7.38
CA ALA A 182 -28.95 -10.15 -7.13
C ALA A 182 -29.60 -10.35 -5.76
N ALA A 183 -29.66 -11.59 -5.28
CA ALA A 183 -30.21 -11.93 -3.96
C ALA A 183 -29.45 -11.25 -2.81
N LEU A 184 -28.17 -10.88 -3.00
CA LEU A 184 -27.37 -10.18 -2.00
C LEU A 184 -27.92 -8.79 -1.64
N ALA A 185 -28.68 -8.16 -2.53
CA ALA A 185 -29.26 -6.83 -2.28
C ALA A 185 -30.28 -6.85 -1.12
N ALA A 186 -30.92 -7.99 -0.86
CA ALA A 186 -31.86 -8.18 0.22
C ALA A 186 -31.26 -8.67 1.53
N LEU A 187 -29.97 -9.07 1.51
CA LEU A 187 -29.28 -9.61 2.68
C LEU A 187 -28.52 -8.53 3.46
N PRO A 188 -28.42 -8.66 4.79
CA PRO A 188 -27.50 -7.85 5.56
C PRO A 188 -26.06 -8.03 5.06
N CYS A 189 -25.47 -6.98 4.49
CA CYS A 189 -24.10 -6.96 4.01
C CYS A 189 -23.24 -6.05 4.86
N ILE A 190 -21.93 -6.34 4.92
CA ILE A 190 -20.93 -5.58 5.65
C ILE A 190 -19.87 -5.11 4.64
N ALA A 191 -19.55 -3.82 4.64
CA ALA A 191 -18.62 -3.23 3.66
C ALA A 191 -17.28 -2.85 4.26
N LEU A 192 -16.22 -3.24 3.58
CA LEU A 192 -14.87 -2.73 3.84
C LEU A 192 -14.67 -1.42 3.07
N ARG A 193 -14.35 -0.33 3.76
CA ARG A 193 -14.06 0.98 3.16
C ARG A 193 -12.56 1.14 3.02
N GLU A 194 -12.05 1.02 1.79
CA GLU A 194 -10.65 1.22 1.44
C GLU A 194 -10.55 2.13 0.21
N ASN A 195 -9.49 2.90 0.09
CA ASN A 195 -9.08 3.64 -1.13
C ASN A 195 -10.14 4.59 -1.73
N ASN A 196 -11.10 5.09 -0.98
CA ASN A 196 -12.20 5.92 -1.50
C ASN A 196 -13.02 5.28 -2.64
N GLU A 197 -13.01 3.96 -2.76
CA GLU A 197 -13.79 3.22 -3.75
C GLU A 197 -15.27 3.13 -3.36
N ASP A 198 -16.16 2.96 -4.35
CA ASP A 198 -17.57 2.62 -4.10
C ASP A 198 -17.68 1.17 -3.61
N VAL A 199 -17.58 0.99 -2.31
CA VAL A 199 -17.60 -0.31 -1.63
C VAL A 199 -19.00 -0.97 -1.62
N THR A 200 -20.01 -0.28 -2.15
CA THR A 200 -21.40 -0.79 -2.22
C THR A 200 -21.69 -1.53 -3.51
N LEU A 201 -20.89 -1.35 -4.56
CA LEU A 201 -21.07 -1.99 -5.86
C LEU A 201 -20.19 -3.23 -5.99
N TRP A 202 -20.78 -4.41 -5.84
CA TRP A 202 -20.09 -5.69 -5.99
C TRP A 202 -20.25 -6.24 -7.40
N GLN A 203 -19.14 -6.53 -8.06
CA GLN A 203 -19.10 -7.02 -9.44
C GLN A 203 -18.79 -8.51 -9.47
N PHE A 204 -19.59 -9.27 -10.24
CA PHE A 204 -19.50 -10.71 -10.36
C PHE A 204 -19.34 -11.13 -11.82
N ASN A 205 -18.60 -12.22 -12.05
CA ASN A 205 -18.41 -12.83 -13.35
C ASN A 205 -18.65 -14.34 -13.26
N LYS A 206 -19.39 -14.89 -14.23
CA LYS A 206 -19.60 -16.34 -14.41
C LYS A 206 -19.50 -16.67 -15.90
N GLY A 207 -18.37 -17.16 -16.33
CA GLY A 207 -18.08 -17.33 -17.75
C GLY A 207 -18.14 -15.98 -18.49
N ARG A 208 -19.07 -15.84 -19.43
CA ARG A 208 -19.30 -14.58 -20.17
C ARG A 208 -20.33 -13.66 -19.49
N THR A 209 -21.05 -14.15 -18.50
CA THR A 209 -22.05 -13.37 -17.76
C THR A 209 -21.37 -12.46 -16.76
N ARG A 210 -21.77 -11.18 -16.78
CA ARG A 210 -21.37 -10.18 -15.78
C ARG A 210 -22.59 -9.66 -15.08
N GLN A 211 -22.50 -9.53 -13.75
CA GLN A 211 -23.58 -9.00 -12.92
C GLN A 211 -23.00 -8.07 -11.87
N SER A 212 -23.65 -6.95 -11.66
CA SER A 212 -23.28 -6.00 -10.61
C SER A 212 -24.45 -5.85 -9.65
N VAL A 213 -24.17 -5.88 -8.36
CA VAL A 213 -25.16 -5.76 -7.29
C VAL A 213 -24.77 -4.60 -6.40
N ARG A 214 -25.71 -3.70 -6.16
CA ARG A 214 -25.56 -2.65 -5.15
C ARG A 214 -26.10 -3.16 -3.83
N VAL A 215 -25.24 -3.26 -2.84
CA VAL A 215 -25.61 -3.64 -1.46
C VAL A 215 -25.78 -2.38 -0.60
N ALA A 216 -26.60 -2.48 0.45
CA ALA A 216 -26.85 -1.41 1.41
C ALA A 216 -26.27 -1.79 2.79
N PRO A 217 -24.95 -1.66 3.02
CA PRO A 217 -24.33 -2.10 4.25
C PRO A 217 -24.74 -1.21 5.43
N LYS A 218 -25.21 -1.83 6.51
CA LYS A 218 -25.47 -1.15 7.80
C LYS A 218 -24.24 -1.13 8.70
N LEU A 219 -23.26 -1.98 8.43
CA LEU A 219 -21.96 -2.03 9.11
C LEU A 219 -20.85 -1.81 8.08
N SER A 220 -19.88 -0.98 8.42
CA SER A 220 -18.70 -0.76 7.59
C SER A 220 -17.51 -0.39 8.46
N CYS A 221 -16.30 -0.79 8.04
CA CYS A 221 -15.05 -0.47 8.70
C CYS A 221 -13.95 -0.31 7.63
N ASN A 222 -12.87 0.39 7.94
CA ASN A 222 -11.67 0.46 7.10
C ASN A 222 -10.63 -0.61 7.46
N ASP A 223 -10.89 -1.43 8.48
CA ASP A 223 -10.04 -2.57 8.84
C ASP A 223 -10.73 -3.89 8.45
N GLY A 224 -10.07 -4.64 7.58
CA GLY A 224 -10.59 -5.91 7.07
C GLY A 224 -10.68 -7.01 8.12
N GLU A 225 -9.87 -6.97 9.16
CA GLU A 225 -9.89 -7.94 10.26
C GLU A 225 -11.14 -7.76 11.12
N VAL A 226 -11.57 -6.51 11.34
CA VAL A 226 -12.85 -6.17 11.97
C VAL A 226 -14.01 -6.70 11.12
N ILE A 227 -14.00 -6.46 9.81
CA ILE A 227 -15.03 -6.97 8.87
C ILE A 227 -15.11 -8.50 8.94
N ARG A 228 -13.96 -9.18 8.90
CA ARG A 228 -13.88 -10.64 9.02
C ARG A 228 -14.47 -11.11 10.35
N GLY A 229 -14.12 -10.47 11.46
CA GLY A 229 -14.67 -10.79 12.79
C GLY A 229 -16.19 -10.68 12.84
N TRP A 230 -16.77 -9.63 12.29
CA TRP A 230 -18.23 -9.47 12.20
C TRP A 230 -18.87 -10.53 11.30
N GLY A 231 -18.21 -10.91 10.19
CA GLY A 231 -18.66 -11.98 9.32
C GLY A 231 -18.70 -13.32 10.04
N VAL A 232 -17.64 -13.70 10.77
CA VAL A 232 -17.56 -14.93 11.58
C VAL A 232 -18.61 -14.91 12.70
N ALA A 233 -18.88 -13.75 13.30
CA ALA A 233 -19.93 -13.57 14.30
C ALA A 233 -21.36 -13.58 13.72
N GLY A 234 -21.55 -13.87 12.42
CA GLY A 234 -22.86 -13.99 11.77
C GLY A 234 -23.59 -12.66 11.59
N ARG A 235 -22.89 -11.51 11.56
CA ARG A 235 -23.52 -10.19 11.45
C ARG A 235 -23.91 -9.80 10.04
N GLY A 236 -23.48 -10.57 9.03
CA GLY A 236 -23.82 -10.32 7.63
C GLY A 236 -22.91 -10.99 6.63
N VAL A 237 -23.20 -10.76 5.37
CA VAL A 237 -22.38 -11.20 4.24
C VAL A 237 -21.18 -10.25 4.08
N ILE A 238 -20.00 -10.81 3.90
CA ILE A 238 -18.74 -10.09 3.70
C ILE A 238 -18.09 -10.46 2.36
N VAL A 239 -17.38 -9.52 1.76
CA VAL A 239 -16.42 -9.78 0.68
C VAL A 239 -15.00 -9.65 1.24
N ARG A 240 -14.25 -10.74 1.22
CA ARG A 240 -12.89 -10.76 1.77
C ARG A 240 -11.90 -11.43 0.83
N SER A 241 -10.65 -11.00 0.93
CA SER A 241 -9.52 -11.64 0.26
C SER A 241 -9.32 -13.07 0.74
N GLU A 242 -8.93 -13.95 -0.18
CA GLU A 242 -8.62 -15.37 0.11
C GLU A 242 -7.62 -15.51 1.25
N TRP A 243 -6.54 -14.71 1.25
CA TRP A 243 -5.50 -14.73 2.29
C TRP A 243 -6.06 -14.48 3.69
N ASP A 244 -7.16 -13.74 3.81
CA ASP A 244 -7.75 -13.36 5.09
C ASP A 244 -8.69 -14.43 5.64
N VAL A 245 -9.50 -15.06 4.78
CA VAL A 245 -10.56 -16.00 5.17
C VAL A 245 -10.22 -17.46 4.92
N ALA A 246 -9.06 -17.79 4.37
CA ALA A 246 -8.71 -19.17 4.04
C ALA A 246 -8.81 -20.12 5.26
N ARG A 247 -8.36 -19.67 6.43
CA ARG A 247 -8.46 -20.47 7.67
C ARG A 247 -9.89 -20.64 8.15
N ASP A 248 -10.72 -19.57 8.07
CA ASP A 248 -12.11 -19.61 8.51
C ASP A 248 -12.95 -20.50 7.57
N LEU A 249 -12.63 -20.50 6.28
CA LEU A 249 -13.25 -21.41 5.30
C LEU A 249 -12.83 -22.87 5.54
N ALA A 250 -11.56 -23.12 5.83
CA ALA A 250 -11.05 -24.45 6.13
C ALA A 250 -11.62 -25.02 7.43
N SER A 251 -11.81 -24.20 8.47
CA SER A 251 -12.38 -24.59 9.76
C SER A 251 -13.91 -24.66 9.74
N GLY A 252 -14.59 -24.16 8.70
CA GLY A 252 -16.04 -24.05 8.64
C GLY A 252 -16.62 -22.87 9.46
N ALA A 253 -15.80 -21.98 10.00
CA ALA A 253 -16.26 -20.75 10.68
C ALA A 253 -16.94 -19.79 9.70
N LEU A 254 -16.52 -19.83 8.44
CA LEU A 254 -17.20 -19.18 7.31
C LEU A 254 -17.51 -20.20 6.22
N VAL A 255 -18.57 -19.96 5.48
CA VAL A 255 -18.91 -20.66 4.24
C VAL A 255 -18.84 -19.71 3.06
N ARG A 256 -18.33 -20.20 1.94
CA ARG A 256 -18.31 -19.44 0.70
C ARG A 256 -19.69 -19.43 0.07
N LEU A 257 -20.21 -18.23 -0.20
CA LEU A 257 -21.44 -18.01 -0.96
C LEU A 257 -21.11 -17.86 -2.44
N LEU A 258 -22.07 -18.21 -3.30
CA LEU A 258 -22.00 -18.03 -4.76
C LEU A 258 -20.69 -18.60 -5.37
N PRO A 259 -20.31 -19.89 -5.12
CA PRO A 259 -19.02 -20.43 -5.52
C PRO A 259 -18.80 -20.46 -7.05
N ALA A 260 -19.90 -20.47 -7.84
CA ALA A 260 -19.84 -20.40 -9.29
C ALA A 260 -19.54 -18.99 -9.83
N TRP A 261 -19.62 -17.97 -8.99
CA TRP A 261 -19.37 -16.59 -9.35
C TRP A 261 -18.01 -16.13 -8.83
N LYS A 262 -17.28 -15.39 -9.67
CA LYS A 262 -15.97 -14.82 -9.33
C LYS A 262 -16.09 -13.32 -9.18
N LEU A 263 -15.49 -12.78 -8.14
CA LEU A 263 -15.21 -11.36 -7.99
C LEU A 263 -13.96 -10.99 -8.80
N PRO A 264 -13.75 -9.71 -9.12
CA PRO A 264 -12.51 -9.27 -9.76
C PRO A 264 -11.27 -9.72 -8.98
N ASP A 265 -10.25 -10.14 -9.70
CA ASP A 265 -8.98 -10.55 -9.11
C ASP A 265 -8.39 -9.42 -8.26
N ALA A 266 -7.80 -9.81 -7.14
CA ALA A 266 -7.18 -8.90 -6.20
C ALA A 266 -5.76 -9.39 -5.84
N ASN A 267 -4.94 -9.62 -6.88
CA ASN A 267 -3.58 -10.08 -6.71
C ASN A 267 -2.76 -9.12 -5.83
N VAL A 268 -1.82 -9.68 -5.10
CA VAL A 268 -0.87 -8.92 -4.29
C VAL A 268 0.29 -8.48 -5.19
N VAL A 269 0.54 -7.20 -5.22
CA VAL A 269 1.67 -6.60 -5.95
C VAL A 269 2.48 -5.71 -5.01
N ALA A 270 3.77 -5.59 -5.29
CA ALA A 270 4.61 -4.56 -4.72
C ALA A 270 4.81 -3.47 -5.77
N LEU A 271 4.62 -2.23 -5.41
CA LEU A 271 4.73 -1.07 -6.28
C LEU A 271 5.98 -0.30 -5.95
N THR A 272 6.69 0.14 -6.99
CA THR A 272 7.86 1.00 -6.89
C THR A 272 7.75 2.14 -7.89
N HIS A 273 8.49 3.22 -7.66
CA HIS A 273 8.55 4.31 -8.61
C HIS A 273 9.18 3.86 -9.93
N GLN A 274 8.69 4.41 -11.06
CA GLN A 274 9.32 4.24 -12.36
C GLN A 274 10.64 5.04 -12.36
N ARG A 275 11.75 4.37 -12.07
CA ARG A 275 13.09 4.96 -12.10
C ARG A 275 14.00 4.07 -12.91
N THR A 276 14.89 4.68 -13.69
CA THR A 276 16.05 4.00 -14.25
C THR A 276 16.95 3.56 -13.10
N GLY A 277 16.98 2.24 -12.83
CA GLY A 277 17.78 1.66 -11.75
C GLY A 277 17.11 1.76 -10.37
N LEU A 278 16.46 0.67 -9.94
CA LEU A 278 16.05 0.55 -8.54
C LEU A 278 17.28 0.36 -7.65
N PRO A 279 17.37 1.06 -6.51
CA PRO A 279 18.38 0.79 -5.49
C PRO A 279 18.46 -0.70 -5.16
N LEU A 280 19.70 -1.20 -4.97
CA LEU A 280 19.92 -2.64 -4.77
C LEU A 280 19.12 -3.20 -3.59
N ARG A 281 19.03 -2.48 -2.47
CA ARG A 281 18.23 -2.89 -1.30
C ARG A 281 16.77 -3.13 -1.61
N ILE A 282 16.18 -2.32 -2.52
CA ILE A 282 14.78 -2.50 -2.95
C ILE A 282 14.67 -3.75 -3.83
N ARG A 283 15.57 -3.92 -4.79
CA ARG A 283 15.57 -5.07 -5.71
C ARG A 283 15.73 -6.38 -4.94
N VAL A 284 16.71 -6.46 -4.04
CA VAL A 284 16.96 -7.67 -3.22
C VAL A 284 15.77 -7.95 -2.29
N PHE A 285 15.16 -6.92 -1.69
CA PHE A 285 13.96 -7.09 -0.89
C PHE A 285 12.79 -7.62 -1.71
N LEU A 286 12.55 -7.09 -2.91
CA LEU A 286 11.48 -7.56 -3.80
C LEU A 286 11.69 -9.03 -4.21
N ASP A 287 12.91 -9.41 -4.53
CA ASP A 287 13.22 -10.79 -4.90
C ASP A 287 13.10 -11.73 -3.69
N TYR A 288 13.59 -11.33 -2.51
CA TYR A 288 13.32 -12.04 -1.27
C TYR A 288 11.83 -12.19 -1.01
N LEU A 289 11.05 -11.11 -1.10
CA LEU A 289 9.61 -11.15 -0.87
C LEU A 289 8.91 -12.14 -1.81
N LYS A 290 9.25 -12.15 -3.11
CA LYS A 290 8.70 -13.13 -4.07
C LYS A 290 8.97 -14.57 -3.65
N THR A 291 10.14 -14.87 -3.09
CA THR A 291 10.47 -16.25 -2.64
C THR A 291 9.57 -16.71 -1.50
N GLN A 292 9.16 -15.79 -0.60
CA GLN A 292 8.29 -16.11 0.54
C GLN A 292 6.88 -16.55 0.12
N PHE A 293 6.43 -16.13 -1.06
CA PHE A 293 5.10 -16.44 -1.60
C PHE A 293 5.13 -17.51 -2.71
N ARG A 294 6.27 -18.10 -3.03
CA ARG A 294 6.45 -19.17 -4.01
C ARG A 294 6.75 -20.52 -3.33
N PRO A 295 6.44 -21.66 -4.02
CA PRO A 295 5.66 -21.78 -5.24
C PRO A 295 4.18 -21.47 -5.03
N LEU A 296 3.66 -21.60 -3.80
CA LEU A 296 2.31 -21.26 -3.38
C LEU A 296 2.33 -20.23 -2.24
N PRO A 297 1.43 -19.25 -2.26
CA PRO A 297 1.33 -18.29 -1.15
C PRO A 297 0.89 -18.99 0.15
N PRO A 298 1.23 -18.44 1.34
CA PRO A 298 0.99 -19.11 2.62
C PRO A 298 -0.44 -19.58 2.84
N TRP A 299 -1.43 -18.86 2.33
CA TRP A 299 -2.86 -19.22 2.48
C TRP A 299 -3.35 -20.34 1.58
N ARG A 300 -2.54 -20.82 0.64
CA ARG A 300 -2.81 -21.96 -0.23
C ARG A 300 -1.94 -23.17 0.09
N ARG A 301 -1.03 -23.05 1.06
CA ARG A 301 -0.21 -24.17 1.51
C ARG A 301 -1.06 -25.14 2.33
N PRO A 302 -0.92 -26.44 2.14
CA PRO A 302 -1.53 -27.40 3.05
C PRO A 302 -1.00 -27.13 4.47
N GLY A 303 -1.91 -27.11 5.46
CA GLY A 303 -1.58 -26.94 6.87
C GLY A 303 -0.96 -28.19 7.47
#